data_3ae923cdac3f5c3d684746b62e7150ae
#
_entry.id   3ae923cdac3f5c3d684746b62e7150ae
#
_cell.length_a   1.000
_cell.length_b   1.000
_cell.length_c   1.000
_cell.angle_alpha   90.00
_cell.angle_beta   90.00
_cell.angle_gamma   90.00
#
_symmetry.space_group_name_H-M   'P 1'
#
loop_
_entity.id
_entity.type
_entity.pdbx_description
1 polymer ?
#
loop_
_entity_poly.entity_id
_entity_poly.type
_entity_poly.pdbx_seq_one_letter_code
_entity_poly.pdbx_strand_id
1 'polypeptide(L)'
;MRRLCFLLAALLTMTLAFAQDQDTTQVDARVDQESSVQDFDPYTATEKYLNTMTAEQKAKSDSYFEGGYWLILWDLLYGLAVAWIFMSKGLSQRLKSIATKAKNVNVQNFIYVALYFIAAYVLSYPLNIYENFFREHQYDLSNLSFGGWMGEEFKGLLVSIILGSLLTVGIYSAIRRLKENWWKWAGGFSFVILFFLILIAPVFISPLFNTYTPLTDAKVKEAILSMARANSVPVDNVFQFDASKQSDRISANVSGIGNTIRISLNDNLLNRCTPEEVKAVMGHELGHYVLNHVYESLVYFTVIIFIGFGFVHWSFKKVVTRWGGNWSSKEIGDIATFPLFVALFSVYFVLARPAINSIIRTNEQEADVFGLNASREPDGFASVAMKLSEYRKINPGPLEEILLFDHPSGRTRVLTAMKWKAENLKKKQ
;
A
#
# COMPACT_ATOMS: atom_id res chain seq x y z
N MET A 1 30.44 0.68 -2.07
CA MET A 1 29.92 -0.69 -2.16
C MET A 1 29.77 -1.38 -0.80
N ARG A 2 30.84 -1.56 0.01
CA ARG A 2 30.73 -2.25 1.33
C ARG A 2 29.62 -1.69 2.26
N ARG A 3 29.45 -0.36 2.40
CA ARG A 3 28.42 0.24 3.26
C ARG A 3 26.98 0.12 2.70
N LEU A 4 26.83 0.01 1.38
CA LEU A 4 25.53 -0.25 0.74
C LEU A 4 25.12 -1.72 0.92
N CYS A 5 26.09 -2.63 0.77
CA CYS A 5 25.87 -4.06 1.07
C CYS A 5 25.55 -4.30 2.55
N PHE A 6 26.12 -3.48 3.47
CA PHE A 6 25.80 -3.57 4.90
C PHE A 6 24.38 -3.06 5.22
N LEU A 7 23.91 -1.98 4.57
CA LEU A 7 22.55 -1.46 4.71
C LEU A 7 21.52 -2.43 4.09
N LEU A 8 21.83 -2.99 2.93
CA LEU A 8 21.02 -4.02 2.28
C LEU A 8 21.00 -5.33 3.09
N ALA A 9 22.15 -5.74 3.65
CA ALA A 9 22.24 -6.89 4.53
C ALA A 9 21.50 -6.66 5.85
N ALA A 10 21.57 -5.46 6.44
CA ALA A 10 20.81 -5.11 7.64
C ALA A 10 19.29 -5.07 7.39
N LEU A 11 18.85 -4.57 6.24
CA LEU A 11 17.44 -4.63 5.83
C LEU A 11 16.99 -6.09 5.59
N LEU A 12 17.83 -6.90 4.94
CA LEU A 12 17.56 -8.32 4.68
C LEU A 12 17.58 -9.15 5.97
N THR A 13 18.49 -8.86 6.91
CA THR A 13 18.55 -9.53 8.20
C THR A 13 17.39 -9.15 9.12
N MET A 14 16.89 -7.91 9.05
CA MET A 14 15.62 -7.55 9.72
C MET A 14 14.45 -8.35 9.15
N THR A 15 14.32 -8.46 7.82
CA THR A 15 13.24 -9.25 7.21
C THR A 15 13.34 -10.75 7.53
N LEU A 16 14.56 -11.29 7.63
CA LEU A 16 14.77 -12.69 8.00
C LEU A 16 14.55 -12.94 9.50
N ALA A 17 14.85 -11.99 10.38
CA ALA A 17 14.58 -12.08 11.81
C ALA A 17 13.07 -12.11 12.10
N PHE A 18 12.28 -11.28 11.42
CA PHE A 18 10.80 -11.33 11.50
C PHE A 18 10.21 -12.62 10.92
N ALA A 19 10.86 -13.24 9.91
CA ALA A 19 10.41 -14.51 9.34
C ALA A 19 10.76 -15.73 10.22
N GLN A 20 11.82 -15.66 11.04
CA GLN A 20 12.26 -16.77 11.89
C GLN A 20 11.42 -16.94 13.16
N ASP A 21 10.77 -15.88 13.63
CA ASP A 21 9.92 -15.95 14.85
C ASP A 21 8.56 -16.63 14.59
N GLN A 22 8.25 -16.97 13.34
CA GLN A 22 7.00 -17.64 12.95
C GLN A 22 7.07 -19.18 12.91
N ASP A 23 8.25 -19.79 13.08
CA ASP A 23 8.42 -21.25 12.83
C ASP A 23 8.74 -22.09 14.09
N THR A 24 8.60 -21.56 15.29
CA THR A 24 8.86 -22.30 16.54
C THR A 24 7.61 -22.55 17.37
N THR A 25 6.72 -23.43 16.86
CA THR A 25 5.89 -24.26 17.71
C THR A 25 5.88 -25.69 17.17
N GLN A 26 6.96 -26.43 17.42
CA GLN A 26 6.88 -27.89 17.45
C GLN A 26 6.01 -28.27 18.65
N VAL A 27 4.81 -28.72 18.37
CA VAL A 27 3.95 -29.35 19.38
C VAL A 27 4.32 -30.82 19.43
N ASP A 28 4.87 -31.23 20.57
CA ASP A 28 5.09 -32.61 20.95
C ASP A 28 3.80 -33.43 20.83
N ALA A 29 3.83 -34.46 20.01
CA ALA A 29 2.73 -35.41 19.86
C ALA A 29 2.75 -36.36 21.07
N ARG A 30 1.85 -36.15 22.06
CA ARG A 30 1.40 -37.21 22.96
C ARG A 30 0.02 -37.68 22.50
N VAL A 31 0.03 -38.91 22.02
CA VAL A 31 -1.16 -39.70 21.74
C VAL A 31 -1.75 -40.16 23.07
N ASP A 32 -2.98 -39.69 23.39
CA ASP A 32 -3.90 -40.40 24.25
C ASP A 32 -5.23 -40.55 23.54
N GLN A 33 -5.64 -41.79 23.38
CA GLN A 33 -6.92 -42.22 22.86
C GLN A 33 -8.05 -41.80 23.79
N GLU A 34 -9.04 -41.08 23.28
CA GLU A 34 -10.45 -41.33 23.62
C GLU A 34 -11.40 -40.54 22.70
N SER A 35 -12.37 -41.32 22.16
CA SER A 35 -13.73 -40.98 21.68
C SER A 35 -13.91 -39.94 20.55
N SER A 36 -14.36 -40.45 19.44
CA SER A 36 -15.19 -40.01 18.34
C SER A 36 -15.96 -38.66 18.49
N VAL A 37 -15.24 -37.57 18.35
CA VAL A 37 -15.67 -36.35 17.67
C VAL A 37 -14.88 -36.37 16.36
N GLN A 38 -15.58 -36.24 15.23
CA GLN A 38 -14.94 -36.17 13.91
C GLN A 38 -13.90 -35.02 13.98
N ASP A 39 -12.60 -35.38 14.06
CA ASP A 39 -11.51 -34.44 14.28
C ASP A 39 -11.51 -33.43 13.11
N PHE A 40 -11.92 -32.19 13.43
CA PHE A 40 -11.86 -31.11 12.45
C PHE A 40 -10.41 -30.82 12.13
N ASP A 41 -9.96 -31.26 10.94
CA ASP A 41 -8.63 -30.98 10.45
C ASP A 41 -8.57 -29.64 9.68
N PRO A 42 -7.87 -28.62 10.24
CA PRO A 42 -7.77 -27.33 9.61
C PRO A 42 -7.06 -27.35 8.24
N TYR A 43 -6.17 -28.30 8.02
CA TYR A 43 -5.47 -28.40 6.73
C TYR A 43 -6.41 -28.93 5.63
N THR A 44 -7.12 -30.00 5.89
CA THR A 44 -8.15 -30.54 4.97
C THR A 44 -9.23 -29.49 4.70
N ALA A 45 -9.68 -28.77 5.73
CA ALA A 45 -10.65 -27.69 5.58
C ALA A 45 -10.10 -26.55 4.71
N THR A 46 -8.81 -26.20 4.86
CA THR A 46 -8.14 -25.21 4.01
C THR A 46 -8.15 -25.64 2.56
N GLU A 47 -7.71 -26.87 2.25
CA GLU A 47 -7.71 -27.37 0.86
C GLU A 47 -9.11 -27.35 0.24
N LYS A 48 -10.16 -27.60 1.03
CA LYS A 48 -11.53 -27.50 0.55
C LYS A 48 -11.88 -26.09 0.09
N TYR A 49 -11.48 -25.05 0.83
CA TYR A 49 -11.68 -23.65 0.42
C TYR A 49 -10.83 -23.32 -0.81
N LEU A 50 -9.55 -23.71 -0.85
CA LEU A 50 -8.68 -23.44 -1.98
C LEU A 50 -9.19 -24.08 -3.27
N ASN A 51 -9.88 -25.20 -3.18
CA ASN A 51 -10.46 -25.91 -4.32
C ASN A 51 -11.83 -25.36 -4.76
N THR A 52 -12.36 -24.33 -4.12
CA THR A 52 -13.55 -23.60 -4.63
C THR A 52 -13.23 -22.77 -5.87
N MET A 53 -11.98 -22.32 -6.03
CA MET A 53 -11.53 -21.67 -7.27
C MET A 53 -11.20 -22.71 -8.34
N THR A 54 -11.70 -22.49 -9.55
CA THR A 54 -11.35 -23.32 -10.71
C THR A 54 -9.87 -23.14 -11.09
N ALA A 55 -9.34 -24.09 -11.84
CA ALA A 55 -7.97 -23.98 -12.35
C ALA A 55 -7.77 -22.73 -13.23
N GLU A 56 -8.79 -22.35 -14.00
CA GLU A 56 -8.78 -21.14 -14.84
C GLU A 56 -8.74 -19.86 -13.98
N GLN A 57 -9.56 -19.76 -12.92
CA GLN A 57 -9.57 -18.62 -11.99
C GLN A 57 -8.22 -18.49 -11.29
N LYS A 58 -7.62 -19.61 -10.84
CA LYS A 58 -6.28 -19.60 -10.24
C LYS A 58 -5.23 -19.10 -11.23
N ALA A 59 -5.21 -19.64 -12.45
CA ALA A 59 -4.26 -19.23 -13.49
C ALA A 59 -4.42 -17.73 -13.85
N LYS A 60 -5.64 -17.22 -13.92
CA LYS A 60 -5.94 -15.80 -14.17
C LYS A 60 -5.41 -14.92 -13.04
N SER A 61 -5.70 -15.26 -11.80
CA SER A 61 -5.24 -14.55 -10.61
C SER A 61 -3.71 -14.58 -10.50
N ASP A 62 -3.08 -15.73 -10.68
CA ASP A 62 -1.62 -15.89 -10.68
C ASP A 62 -0.97 -15.03 -11.76
N SER A 63 -1.48 -15.09 -13.00
CA SER A 63 -0.97 -14.28 -14.12
C SER A 63 -1.10 -12.76 -13.86
N TYR A 64 -2.22 -12.34 -13.26
CA TYR A 64 -2.41 -10.95 -12.87
C TYR A 64 -1.37 -10.55 -11.81
N PHE A 65 -1.21 -11.33 -10.76
CA PHE A 65 -0.33 -10.98 -9.64
C PHE A 65 1.16 -11.04 -10.05
N GLU A 66 1.57 -12.10 -10.74
CA GLU A 66 2.95 -12.25 -11.24
C GLU A 66 3.30 -11.19 -12.30
N GLY A 67 2.34 -10.81 -13.14
CA GLY A 67 2.49 -9.67 -14.05
C GLY A 67 2.85 -8.38 -13.31
N GLY A 68 2.32 -8.17 -12.10
CA GLY A 68 2.68 -7.05 -11.24
C GLY A 68 4.16 -7.02 -10.84
N TYR A 69 4.83 -8.18 -10.73
CA TYR A 69 6.27 -8.23 -10.44
C TYR A 69 7.11 -7.61 -11.55
N TRP A 70 6.73 -7.87 -12.80
CA TRP A 70 7.37 -7.27 -13.96
C TRP A 70 7.09 -5.79 -14.06
N LEU A 71 5.90 -5.33 -13.66
CA LEU A 71 5.57 -3.90 -13.63
C LEU A 71 6.44 -3.13 -12.65
N ILE A 72 6.79 -3.69 -11.50
CA ILE A 72 7.77 -3.06 -10.57
C ILE A 72 9.09 -2.75 -11.26
N LEU A 73 9.58 -3.71 -12.07
CA LEU A 73 10.81 -3.51 -12.84
C LEU A 73 10.62 -2.49 -13.97
N TRP A 74 9.52 -2.59 -14.72
CA TRP A 74 9.23 -1.67 -15.82
C TRP A 74 9.01 -0.25 -15.33
N ASP A 75 8.33 -0.03 -14.22
CA ASP A 75 8.14 1.28 -13.59
C ASP A 75 9.47 1.91 -13.21
N LEU A 76 10.36 1.11 -12.61
CA LEU A 76 11.69 1.58 -12.29
C LEU A 76 12.47 1.97 -13.54
N LEU A 77 12.55 1.07 -14.53
CA LEU A 77 13.30 1.32 -15.77
C LEU A 77 12.75 2.51 -16.55
N TYR A 78 11.42 2.61 -16.63
CA TYR A 78 10.74 3.70 -17.30
C TYR A 78 10.95 5.03 -16.57
N GLY A 79 10.81 5.04 -15.25
CA GLY A 79 11.10 6.22 -14.42
C GLY A 79 12.55 6.70 -14.54
N LEU A 80 13.51 5.77 -14.58
CA LEU A 80 14.93 6.09 -14.85
C LEU A 80 15.13 6.66 -16.26
N ALA A 81 14.46 6.11 -17.27
CA ALA A 81 14.52 6.62 -18.65
C ALA A 81 13.92 8.04 -18.75
N VAL A 82 12.78 8.28 -18.10
CA VAL A 82 12.16 9.62 -18.02
C VAL A 82 13.12 10.60 -17.34
N ALA A 83 13.70 10.25 -16.20
CA ALA A 83 14.68 11.09 -15.52
C ALA A 83 15.90 11.39 -16.39
N TRP A 84 16.39 10.38 -17.12
CA TRP A 84 17.48 10.55 -18.08
C TRP A 84 17.12 11.53 -19.21
N ILE A 85 15.90 11.45 -19.77
CA ILE A 85 15.41 12.41 -20.79
C ILE A 85 15.41 13.83 -20.22
N PHE A 86 14.88 14.03 -19.01
CA PHE A 86 14.86 15.34 -18.36
C PHE A 86 16.27 15.91 -18.20
N MET A 87 17.21 15.10 -17.70
CA MET A 87 18.56 15.54 -17.39
C MET A 87 19.44 15.69 -18.63
N SER A 88 19.47 14.69 -19.53
CA SER A 88 20.41 14.62 -20.65
C SER A 88 19.95 15.39 -21.88
N LYS A 89 18.63 15.54 -22.09
CA LYS A 89 18.09 16.29 -23.23
C LYS A 89 17.75 17.76 -22.90
N GLY A 90 18.10 18.20 -21.70
CA GLY A 90 17.90 19.58 -21.25
C GLY A 90 16.45 19.98 -21.03
N LEU A 91 15.51 19.01 -20.98
CA LEU A 91 14.09 19.29 -20.74
C LEU A 91 13.90 19.94 -19.37
N SER A 92 14.57 19.41 -18.34
CA SER A 92 14.54 19.98 -16.99
C SER A 92 14.98 21.45 -16.97
N GLN A 93 16.05 21.81 -17.70
CA GLN A 93 16.51 23.18 -17.78
C GLN A 93 15.51 24.10 -18.51
N ARG A 94 14.82 23.59 -19.53
CA ARG A 94 13.75 24.34 -20.21
C ARG A 94 12.58 24.62 -19.26
N LEU A 95 12.14 23.64 -18.46
CA LEU A 95 11.10 23.86 -17.46
C LEU A 95 11.53 24.87 -16.41
N LYS A 96 12.79 24.80 -15.95
CA LYS A 96 13.35 25.79 -15.03
C LYS A 96 13.36 27.20 -15.63
N SER A 97 13.70 27.37 -16.90
CA SER A 97 13.70 28.69 -17.55
C SER A 97 12.29 29.30 -17.61
N ILE A 98 11.24 28.48 -17.73
CA ILE A 98 9.84 28.94 -17.63
C ILE A 98 9.53 29.36 -16.20
N ALA A 99 9.87 28.53 -15.22
CA ALA A 99 9.58 28.78 -13.80
C ALA A 99 10.30 30.02 -13.25
N THR A 100 11.52 30.30 -13.70
CA THR A 100 12.34 31.43 -13.24
C THR A 100 11.80 32.81 -13.68
N LYS A 101 10.75 32.87 -14.48
CA LYS A 101 10.05 34.11 -14.76
C LYS A 101 9.32 34.66 -13.52
N ALA A 102 8.98 33.82 -12.55
CA ALA A 102 8.45 34.24 -11.26
C ALA A 102 9.57 34.87 -10.40
N LYS A 103 9.24 35.88 -9.57
CA LYS A 103 10.21 36.59 -8.73
C LYS A 103 10.64 35.77 -7.49
N ASN A 104 9.72 35.00 -6.91
CA ASN A 104 9.94 34.27 -5.68
C ASN A 104 10.44 32.86 -5.95
N VAL A 105 11.54 32.44 -5.35
CA VAL A 105 12.16 31.11 -5.55
C VAL A 105 11.26 29.94 -5.16
N ASN A 106 10.40 30.10 -4.16
CA ASN A 106 9.47 29.04 -3.78
C ASN A 106 8.34 28.91 -4.82
N VAL A 107 7.89 30.01 -5.39
CA VAL A 107 6.94 30.01 -6.52
C VAL A 107 7.61 29.41 -7.77
N GLN A 108 8.90 29.72 -8.01
CA GLN A 108 9.65 29.07 -9.10
C GLN A 108 9.68 27.54 -8.93
N ASN A 109 10.00 27.07 -7.72
CA ASN A 109 10.03 25.63 -7.43
C ASN A 109 8.65 25.00 -7.60
N PHE A 110 7.59 25.65 -7.13
CA PHE A 110 6.21 25.17 -7.30
C PHE A 110 5.86 25.02 -8.79
N ILE A 111 6.08 26.08 -9.59
CA ILE A 111 5.81 26.07 -11.03
C ILE A 111 6.63 24.99 -11.73
N TYR A 112 7.93 24.88 -11.38
CA TYR A 112 8.79 23.87 -11.96
C TYR A 112 8.25 22.45 -11.73
N VAL A 113 7.88 22.14 -10.48
CA VAL A 113 7.40 20.81 -10.10
C VAL A 113 6.05 20.52 -10.76
N ALA A 114 5.15 21.50 -10.84
CA ALA A 114 3.89 21.36 -11.56
C ALA A 114 4.12 21.02 -13.04
N LEU A 115 5.01 21.74 -13.72
CA LEU A 115 5.39 21.45 -15.09
C LEU A 115 6.09 20.09 -15.24
N TYR A 116 6.93 19.72 -14.27
CA TYR A 116 7.57 18.40 -14.23
C TYR A 116 6.53 17.28 -14.14
N PHE A 117 5.55 17.36 -13.23
CA PHE A 117 4.51 16.34 -13.11
C PHE A 117 3.73 16.16 -14.39
N ILE A 118 3.34 17.27 -15.04
CA ILE A 118 2.63 17.23 -16.33
C ILE A 118 3.49 16.55 -17.40
N ALA A 119 4.74 16.98 -17.55
CA ALA A 119 5.62 16.43 -18.57
C ALA A 119 6.03 14.97 -18.28
N ALA A 120 6.26 14.61 -17.02
CA ALA A 120 6.53 13.24 -16.60
C ALA A 120 5.31 12.35 -16.86
N TYR A 121 4.08 12.81 -16.53
CA TYR A 121 2.85 12.09 -16.82
C TYR A 121 2.70 11.80 -18.31
N VAL A 122 2.92 12.80 -19.17
CA VAL A 122 2.85 12.62 -20.63
C VAL A 122 3.91 11.61 -21.12
N LEU A 123 5.14 11.68 -20.59
CA LEU A 123 6.19 10.73 -20.96
C LEU A 123 5.91 9.32 -20.46
N SER A 124 5.30 9.17 -19.27
CA SER A 124 4.97 7.87 -18.68
C SER A 124 3.61 7.32 -19.15
N TYR A 125 2.84 8.09 -19.92
CA TYR A 125 1.49 7.73 -20.34
C TYR A 125 1.37 6.37 -21.05
N PRO A 126 2.33 5.94 -21.94
CA PRO A 126 2.22 4.63 -22.58
C PRO A 126 2.25 3.45 -21.60
N LEU A 127 3.04 3.52 -20.53
CA LEU A 127 3.07 2.50 -19.49
C LEU A 127 1.84 2.62 -18.57
N ASN A 128 1.51 3.83 -18.16
CA ASN A 128 0.36 4.11 -17.30
C ASN A 128 -0.96 3.60 -17.90
N ILE A 129 -1.24 3.88 -19.20
CA ILE A 129 -2.46 3.40 -19.85
C ILE A 129 -2.50 1.87 -19.97
N TYR A 130 -1.34 1.25 -20.25
CA TYR A 130 -1.25 -0.21 -20.28
C TYR A 130 -1.59 -0.81 -18.91
N GLU A 131 -0.95 -0.31 -17.85
CA GLU A 131 -1.06 -0.85 -16.50
C GLU A 131 -2.45 -0.61 -15.90
N ASN A 132 -2.96 0.63 -15.95
CA ASN A 132 -4.13 1.05 -15.18
C ASN A 132 -5.43 1.06 -16.00
N PHE A 133 -5.36 0.88 -17.32
CA PHE A 133 -6.54 0.76 -18.17
C PHE A 133 -6.61 -0.60 -18.88
N PHE A 134 -5.69 -0.89 -19.81
CA PHE A 134 -5.79 -2.10 -20.62
C PHE A 134 -5.65 -3.37 -19.79
N ARG A 135 -4.66 -3.43 -18.90
CA ARG A 135 -4.43 -4.60 -18.06
C ARG A 135 -5.57 -4.81 -17.07
N GLU A 136 -6.07 -3.78 -16.43
CA GLU A 136 -7.20 -3.89 -15.50
C GLU A 136 -8.46 -4.44 -16.20
N HIS A 137 -8.74 -4.02 -17.43
CA HIS A 137 -9.85 -4.56 -18.24
C HIS A 137 -9.58 -6.00 -18.71
N GLN A 138 -8.34 -6.32 -19.07
CA GLN A 138 -7.96 -7.68 -19.48
C GLN A 138 -8.23 -8.73 -18.39
N TYR A 139 -8.18 -8.33 -17.15
CA TYR A 139 -8.42 -9.19 -15.98
C TYR A 139 -9.80 -8.98 -15.34
N ASP A 140 -10.69 -8.22 -15.97
CA ASP A 140 -12.04 -7.90 -15.49
C ASP A 140 -12.05 -7.23 -14.10
N LEU A 141 -11.08 -6.34 -13.86
CA LEU A 141 -10.92 -5.64 -12.59
C LEU A 141 -11.33 -4.16 -12.63
N SER A 142 -11.63 -3.61 -13.82
CA SER A 142 -12.04 -2.22 -13.99
C SER A 142 -13.39 -2.11 -14.70
N ASN A 143 -14.27 -1.27 -14.15
CA ASN A 143 -15.58 -0.92 -14.72
C ASN A 143 -15.57 0.44 -15.44
N LEU A 144 -14.42 1.14 -15.46
CA LEU A 144 -14.31 2.46 -16.05
C LEU A 144 -14.27 2.43 -17.57
N SER A 145 -15.10 3.22 -18.22
CA SER A 145 -14.84 3.57 -19.61
C SER A 145 -13.52 4.35 -19.74
N PHE A 146 -12.94 4.43 -20.93
CA PHE A 146 -11.72 5.22 -21.15
C PHE A 146 -11.87 6.68 -20.69
N GLY A 147 -13.00 7.33 -20.98
CA GLY A 147 -13.28 8.70 -20.52
C GLY A 147 -13.41 8.79 -19.00
N GLY A 148 -14.04 7.80 -18.37
CA GLY A 148 -14.13 7.71 -16.91
C GLY A 148 -12.76 7.55 -16.27
N TRP A 149 -11.93 6.62 -16.78
CA TRP A 149 -10.57 6.42 -16.32
C TRP A 149 -9.72 7.67 -16.47
N MET A 150 -9.74 8.35 -17.64
CA MET A 150 -9.04 9.62 -17.84
C MET A 150 -9.49 10.70 -16.85
N GLY A 151 -10.78 10.73 -16.49
CA GLY A 151 -11.31 11.65 -15.48
C GLY A 151 -10.70 11.40 -14.09
N GLU A 152 -10.57 10.13 -13.68
CA GLU A 152 -9.92 9.76 -12.41
C GLU A 152 -8.41 10.06 -12.43
N GLU A 153 -7.71 9.75 -13.52
CA GLU A 153 -6.31 10.09 -13.74
C GLU A 153 -6.06 11.61 -13.63
N PHE A 154 -6.93 12.41 -14.25
CA PHE A 154 -6.80 13.88 -14.19
C PHE A 154 -6.96 14.42 -12.76
N LYS A 155 -7.91 13.89 -11.98
CA LYS A 155 -8.07 14.25 -10.55
C LYS A 155 -6.82 13.86 -9.77
N GLY A 156 -6.30 12.63 -9.96
CA GLY A 156 -5.09 12.16 -9.33
C GLY A 156 -3.87 13.03 -9.66
N LEU A 157 -3.72 13.42 -10.94
CA LEU A 157 -2.66 14.31 -11.38
C LEU A 157 -2.75 15.70 -10.72
N LEU A 158 -3.94 16.28 -10.62
CA LEU A 158 -4.15 17.58 -9.94
C LEU A 158 -3.76 17.50 -8.45
N VAL A 159 -4.21 16.46 -7.75
CA VAL A 159 -3.83 16.23 -6.34
C VAL A 159 -2.32 16.08 -6.21
N SER A 160 -1.69 15.29 -7.09
CA SER A 160 -0.24 15.09 -7.12
C SER A 160 0.54 16.37 -7.40
N ILE A 161 0.07 17.22 -8.32
CA ILE A 161 0.67 18.52 -8.61
C ILE A 161 0.63 19.43 -7.37
N ILE A 162 -0.52 19.53 -6.71
CA ILE A 162 -0.68 20.42 -5.56
C ILE A 162 0.19 19.94 -4.39
N LEU A 163 -0.02 18.70 -3.93
CA LEU A 163 0.66 18.16 -2.75
C LEU A 163 2.15 17.96 -3.01
N GLY A 164 2.51 17.42 -4.18
CA GLY A 164 3.90 17.17 -4.56
C GLY A 164 4.69 18.46 -4.73
N SER A 165 4.08 19.52 -5.31
CA SER A 165 4.75 20.83 -5.43
C SER A 165 4.96 21.48 -4.08
N LEU A 166 3.97 21.46 -3.18
CA LEU A 166 4.09 22.00 -1.83
C LEU A 166 5.18 21.26 -1.02
N LEU A 167 5.18 19.93 -1.06
CA LEU A 167 6.20 19.11 -0.42
C LEU A 167 7.59 19.44 -0.95
N THR A 168 7.74 19.52 -2.28
CA THR A 168 9.03 19.80 -2.92
C THR A 168 9.54 21.20 -2.59
N VAL A 169 8.68 22.20 -2.51
CA VAL A 169 9.05 23.55 -2.04
C VAL A 169 9.67 23.47 -0.63
N GLY A 170 9.07 22.69 0.27
CA GLY A 170 9.60 22.47 1.61
C GLY A 170 10.98 21.80 1.60
N ILE A 171 11.13 20.70 0.84
CA ILE A 171 12.38 19.94 0.71
C ILE A 171 13.51 20.84 0.15
N TYR A 172 13.26 21.53 -0.97
CA TYR A 172 14.26 22.40 -1.58
C TYR A 172 14.59 23.64 -0.73
N SER A 173 13.65 24.11 0.08
CA SER A 173 13.92 25.14 1.08
C SER A 173 14.85 24.62 2.18
N ALA A 174 14.64 23.38 2.65
CA ALA A 174 15.52 22.71 3.60
C ALA A 174 16.92 22.49 2.99
N ILE A 175 17.02 22.00 1.76
CA ILE A 175 18.30 21.79 1.05
C ILE A 175 19.11 23.10 1.01
N ARG A 176 18.49 24.20 0.60
CA ARG A 176 19.18 25.50 0.48
C ARG A 176 19.63 26.07 1.83
N ARG A 177 18.83 25.89 2.89
CA ARG A 177 19.09 26.49 4.21
C ARG A 177 20.02 25.63 5.06
N LEU A 178 19.87 24.31 5.00
CA LEU A 178 20.50 23.35 5.94
C LEU A 178 21.71 22.65 5.33
N LYS A 179 22.02 22.89 4.04
CA LYS A 179 23.20 22.38 3.32
C LYS A 179 23.37 20.85 3.54
N GLU A 180 24.49 20.43 4.16
CA GLU A 180 24.80 19.00 4.38
C GLU A 180 23.82 18.26 5.30
N ASN A 181 23.10 18.99 6.17
CA ASN A 181 22.16 18.39 7.14
C ASN A 181 20.69 18.34 6.66
N TRP A 182 20.40 18.80 5.44
CA TRP A 182 19.03 18.90 4.92
C TRP A 182 18.24 17.58 5.01
N TRP A 183 18.89 16.46 4.72
CA TRP A 183 18.25 15.14 4.69
C TRP A 183 17.77 14.67 6.07
N LYS A 184 18.48 15.05 7.14
CA LYS A 184 18.06 14.75 8.51
C LYS A 184 16.77 15.47 8.87
N TRP A 185 16.68 16.75 8.50
CA TRP A 185 15.49 17.56 8.75
C TRP A 185 14.32 17.19 7.83
N ALA A 186 14.59 16.92 6.57
CA ALA A 186 13.57 16.44 5.64
C ALA A 186 12.98 15.10 6.09
N GLY A 187 13.84 14.17 6.55
CA GLY A 187 13.41 12.90 7.12
C GLY A 187 12.59 13.05 8.38
N GLY A 188 13.06 13.86 9.35
CA GLY A 188 12.29 14.12 10.58
C GLY A 188 10.97 14.85 10.30
N PHE A 189 10.94 15.78 9.36
CA PHE A 189 9.73 16.50 8.98
C PHE A 189 8.72 15.62 8.21
N SER A 190 9.16 14.52 7.63
CA SER A 190 8.26 13.57 6.97
C SER A 190 7.22 12.99 7.93
N PHE A 191 7.55 12.83 9.22
CA PHE A 191 6.59 12.43 10.23
C PHE A 191 5.40 13.40 10.29
N VAL A 192 5.67 14.69 10.33
CA VAL A 192 4.62 15.73 10.39
C VAL A 192 3.77 15.68 9.13
N ILE A 193 4.40 15.52 7.95
CA ILE A 193 3.68 15.45 6.67
C ILE A 193 2.80 14.21 6.62
N LEU A 194 3.32 13.04 6.97
CA LEU A 194 2.56 11.79 6.99
C LEU A 194 1.39 11.87 7.97
N PHE A 195 1.61 12.41 9.17
CA PHE A 195 0.56 12.61 10.15
C PHE A 195 -0.58 13.48 9.59
N PHE A 196 -0.25 14.63 8.98
CA PHE A 196 -1.26 15.47 8.36
C PHE A 196 -1.96 14.81 7.17
N LEU A 197 -1.24 14.03 6.36
CA LEU A 197 -1.86 13.29 5.25
C LEU A 197 -2.87 12.25 5.75
N ILE A 198 -2.58 11.53 6.84
CA ILE A 198 -3.51 10.59 7.47
C ILE A 198 -4.79 11.29 7.92
N LEU A 199 -4.68 12.52 8.46
CA LEU A 199 -5.84 13.30 8.88
C LEU A 199 -6.67 13.86 7.73
N ILE A 200 -5.99 14.35 6.68
CA ILE A 200 -6.61 15.09 5.58
C ILE A 200 -7.22 14.14 4.54
N ALA A 201 -6.57 13.00 4.26
CA ALA A 201 -6.96 12.13 3.15
C ALA A 201 -8.41 11.63 3.23
N PRO A 202 -8.92 11.10 4.37
CA PRO A 202 -10.30 10.62 4.44
C PRO A 202 -11.35 11.72 4.28
N VAL A 203 -11.00 12.97 4.65
CA VAL A 203 -11.94 14.09 4.69
C VAL A 203 -11.95 14.88 3.38
N PHE A 204 -10.78 15.08 2.77
CA PHE A 204 -10.63 15.97 1.62
C PHE A 204 -10.23 15.28 0.31
N ILE A 205 -9.45 14.17 0.39
CA ILE A 205 -8.95 13.49 -0.81
C ILE A 205 -9.92 12.40 -1.25
N SER A 206 -10.34 11.52 -0.36
CA SER A 206 -11.23 10.39 -0.69
C SER A 206 -12.56 10.84 -1.33
N PRO A 207 -13.21 11.94 -0.87
CA PRO A 207 -14.45 12.43 -1.49
C PRO A 207 -14.31 12.99 -2.91
N LEU A 208 -13.08 13.24 -3.38
CA LEU A 208 -12.85 13.62 -4.80
C LEU A 208 -13.10 12.44 -5.76
N PHE A 209 -12.94 11.21 -5.26
CA PHE A 209 -13.02 9.99 -6.05
C PHE A 209 -14.32 9.22 -5.83
N ASN A 210 -14.88 9.25 -4.62
CA ASN A 210 -16.07 8.48 -4.27
C ASN A 210 -17.08 9.31 -3.47
N THR A 211 -18.36 8.97 -3.62
CA THR A 211 -19.45 9.55 -2.85
C THR A 211 -19.70 8.70 -1.60
N TYR A 212 -19.68 9.32 -0.43
CA TYR A 212 -19.92 8.67 0.85
C TYR A 212 -21.32 8.99 1.37
N THR A 213 -22.11 7.96 1.66
CA THR A 213 -23.46 8.08 2.24
C THR A 213 -23.60 7.22 3.48
N PRO A 214 -24.44 7.58 4.46
CA PRO A 214 -24.71 6.70 5.60
C PRO A 214 -25.23 5.34 5.11
N LEU A 215 -24.75 4.25 5.72
CA LEU A 215 -25.23 2.89 5.41
C LEU A 215 -26.69 2.74 5.76
N THR A 216 -27.51 2.30 4.80
CA THR A 216 -28.94 2.18 4.92
C THR A 216 -29.38 0.81 5.46
N ASP A 217 -28.61 -0.27 5.27
CA ASP A 217 -28.89 -1.59 5.82
C ASP A 217 -28.72 -1.58 7.34
N ALA A 218 -29.85 -1.53 8.05
CA ALA A 218 -29.89 -1.45 9.50
C ALA A 218 -29.29 -2.69 10.18
N LYS A 219 -29.40 -3.89 9.58
CA LYS A 219 -28.86 -5.13 10.18
C LYS A 219 -27.33 -5.14 10.12
N VAL A 220 -26.79 -4.85 8.96
CA VAL A 220 -25.32 -4.75 8.76
C VAL A 220 -24.75 -3.63 9.61
N LYS A 221 -25.39 -2.45 9.58
CA LYS A 221 -24.96 -1.29 10.38
C LYS A 221 -24.89 -1.61 11.87
N GLU A 222 -25.95 -2.19 12.45
CA GLU A 222 -26.00 -2.47 13.89
C GLU A 222 -25.00 -3.58 14.29
N ALA A 223 -24.82 -4.60 13.45
CA ALA A 223 -23.80 -5.63 13.69
C ALA A 223 -22.39 -5.03 13.77
N ILE A 224 -22.05 -4.11 12.86
CA ILE A 224 -20.75 -3.42 12.83
C ILE A 224 -20.61 -2.50 14.04
N LEU A 225 -21.62 -1.68 14.35
CA LEU A 225 -21.58 -0.77 15.51
C LEU A 225 -21.51 -1.54 16.84
N SER A 226 -22.20 -2.67 16.94
CA SER A 226 -22.12 -3.55 18.11
C SER A 226 -20.70 -4.08 18.31
N MET A 227 -20.07 -4.55 17.24
CA MET A 227 -18.68 -5.04 17.28
C MET A 227 -17.69 -3.89 17.59
N ALA A 228 -17.91 -2.71 17.03
CA ALA A 228 -17.09 -1.52 17.33
C ALA A 228 -17.19 -1.12 18.80
N ARG A 229 -18.41 -1.07 19.37
CA ARG A 229 -18.64 -0.79 20.80
C ARG A 229 -17.99 -1.83 21.69
N ALA A 230 -18.12 -3.13 21.35
CA ALA A 230 -17.52 -4.22 22.11
C ALA A 230 -15.98 -4.12 22.18
N ASN A 231 -15.36 -3.49 21.21
CA ASN A 231 -13.91 -3.26 21.12
C ASN A 231 -13.50 -1.80 21.43
N SER A 232 -14.38 -1.03 22.07
CA SER A 232 -14.13 0.35 22.51
C SER A 232 -13.75 1.32 21.37
N VAL A 233 -14.22 1.07 20.15
CA VAL A 233 -14.02 1.96 19.00
C VAL A 233 -15.12 3.02 19.00
N PRO A 234 -14.80 4.33 19.16
CA PRO A 234 -15.77 5.40 19.36
C PRO A 234 -16.36 5.87 18.02
N VAL A 235 -17.26 5.09 17.44
CA VAL A 235 -17.95 5.42 16.19
C VAL A 235 -19.48 5.34 16.36
N ASP A 236 -20.19 6.32 15.81
CA ASP A 236 -21.64 6.43 15.90
C ASP A 236 -22.34 6.10 14.58
N ASN A 237 -21.58 6.00 13.47
CA ASN A 237 -22.17 5.76 12.17
C ASN A 237 -21.24 4.94 11.27
N VAL A 238 -21.85 4.27 10.29
CA VAL A 238 -21.19 3.51 9.24
C VAL A 238 -21.58 4.11 7.90
N PHE A 239 -20.61 4.29 7.02
CA PHE A 239 -20.82 4.85 5.69
C PHE A 239 -20.61 3.79 4.62
N GLN A 240 -21.27 3.98 3.49
CA GLN A 240 -21.00 3.25 2.25
C GLN A 240 -20.48 4.21 1.19
N PHE A 241 -19.69 3.71 0.23
CA PHE A 241 -19.20 4.49 -0.90
C PHE A 241 -19.25 3.70 -2.21
N ASP A 242 -19.38 4.43 -3.31
CA ASP A 242 -19.70 3.96 -4.65
C ASP A 242 -18.46 3.50 -5.45
N ALA A 243 -17.73 2.49 -4.96
CA ALA A 243 -16.53 1.98 -5.64
C ALA A 243 -16.84 1.12 -6.86
N SER A 244 -18.04 0.54 -6.95
CA SER A 244 -18.46 -0.30 -8.08
C SER A 244 -18.42 0.41 -9.43
N LYS A 245 -18.51 1.75 -9.44
CA LYS A 245 -18.33 2.55 -10.66
C LYS A 245 -16.90 2.46 -11.22
N GLN A 246 -15.92 2.10 -10.37
CA GLN A 246 -14.50 2.04 -10.74
C GLN A 246 -14.00 0.60 -10.92
N SER A 247 -14.37 -0.30 -10.01
CA SER A 247 -13.89 -1.70 -10.02
C SER A 247 -14.83 -2.60 -9.23
N ASP A 248 -14.63 -3.92 -9.37
CA ASP A 248 -15.37 -4.93 -8.60
C ASP A 248 -14.66 -5.33 -7.30
N ARG A 249 -13.57 -4.65 -6.94
CA ARG A 249 -12.79 -4.98 -5.74
C ARG A 249 -13.58 -4.70 -4.47
N ILE A 250 -13.51 -5.67 -3.55
CA ILE A 250 -14.09 -5.57 -2.20
C ILE A 250 -13.15 -4.73 -1.33
N SER A 251 -13.70 -3.76 -0.59
CA SER A 251 -12.91 -2.91 0.31
C SER A 251 -13.76 -2.35 1.46
N ALA A 252 -13.13 -2.23 2.61
CA ALA A 252 -13.62 -1.47 3.75
C ALA A 252 -12.45 -0.74 4.41
N ASN A 253 -12.73 0.19 5.30
CA ASN A 253 -11.71 0.82 6.13
C ASN A 253 -12.29 1.44 7.39
N VAL A 254 -11.45 1.53 8.43
CA VAL A 254 -11.63 2.40 9.58
C VAL A 254 -10.59 3.51 9.46
N SER A 255 -11.01 4.73 9.22
CA SER A 255 -10.13 5.86 8.92
C SER A 255 -10.39 7.07 9.81
N GLY A 256 -9.40 7.96 9.92
CA GLY A 256 -9.46 9.14 10.77
C GLY A 256 -8.84 8.92 12.15
N ILE A 257 -8.80 9.98 12.94
CA ILE A 257 -8.23 10.00 14.30
C ILE A 257 -9.16 10.81 15.21
N GLY A 258 -9.39 10.33 16.44
CA GLY A 258 -10.24 11.00 17.40
C GLY A 258 -11.68 11.20 16.87
N ASN A 259 -12.18 12.41 16.86
CA ASN A 259 -13.55 12.74 16.43
C ASN A 259 -13.78 12.61 14.90
N THR A 260 -12.73 12.31 14.12
CA THR A 260 -12.85 12.09 12.67
C THR A 260 -12.90 10.63 12.28
N ILE A 261 -12.93 9.71 13.25
CA ILE A 261 -12.99 8.26 13.01
C ILE A 261 -14.28 7.92 12.27
N ARG A 262 -14.11 7.17 11.18
CA ARG A 262 -15.20 6.75 10.32
C ARG A 262 -14.99 5.31 9.83
N ILE A 263 -16.04 4.50 9.95
CA ILE A 263 -16.14 3.19 9.29
C ILE A 263 -16.77 3.40 7.92
N SER A 264 -16.14 2.88 6.88
CA SER A 264 -16.65 2.95 5.51
C SER A 264 -16.50 1.62 4.80
N LEU A 265 -17.57 1.18 4.13
CA LEU A 265 -17.60 -0.03 3.30
C LEU A 265 -17.91 0.38 1.87
N ASN A 266 -17.26 -0.28 0.91
CA ASN A 266 -17.68 -0.07 -0.47
C ASN A 266 -18.93 -0.87 -0.81
N ASP A 267 -19.65 -0.43 -1.83
CA ASP A 267 -20.86 -1.09 -2.32
C ASP A 267 -20.59 -2.50 -2.87
N ASN A 268 -19.39 -2.80 -3.38
CA ASN A 268 -19.00 -4.14 -3.76
C ASN A 268 -18.99 -5.12 -2.59
N LEU A 269 -18.48 -4.71 -1.41
CA LEU A 269 -18.52 -5.54 -0.21
C LEU A 269 -19.97 -5.88 0.19
N LEU A 270 -20.86 -4.88 0.12
CA LEU A 270 -22.27 -5.06 0.46
C LEU A 270 -23.02 -5.93 -0.55
N ASN A 271 -22.69 -5.84 -1.84
CA ASN A 271 -23.38 -6.54 -2.92
C ASN A 271 -22.85 -7.98 -3.16
N ARG A 272 -21.56 -8.23 -2.90
CA ARG A 272 -20.88 -9.48 -3.23
C ARG A 272 -20.65 -10.39 -2.04
N CYS A 273 -20.82 -9.89 -0.81
CA CYS A 273 -20.51 -10.63 0.42
C CYS A 273 -21.76 -10.90 1.27
N THR A 274 -21.73 -12.04 1.97
CA THR A 274 -22.76 -12.37 2.96
C THR A 274 -22.55 -11.53 4.24
N PRO A 275 -23.55 -11.44 5.12
CA PRO A 275 -23.40 -10.72 6.39
C PRO A 275 -22.23 -11.25 7.24
N GLU A 276 -21.96 -12.56 7.23
CA GLU A 276 -20.85 -13.20 7.95
C GLU A 276 -19.50 -12.76 7.37
N GLU A 277 -19.39 -12.69 6.04
CA GLU A 277 -18.19 -12.20 5.32
C GLU A 277 -17.97 -10.71 5.60
N VAL A 278 -19.03 -9.89 5.55
CA VAL A 278 -18.96 -8.46 5.91
C VAL A 278 -18.48 -8.28 7.35
N LYS A 279 -19.02 -9.09 8.28
CA LYS A 279 -18.62 -9.06 9.69
C LYS A 279 -17.16 -9.47 9.88
N ALA A 280 -16.67 -10.46 9.13
CA ALA A 280 -15.28 -10.89 9.16
C ALA A 280 -14.34 -9.78 8.65
N VAL A 281 -14.66 -9.13 7.51
CA VAL A 281 -13.91 -7.98 6.99
C VAL A 281 -13.89 -6.84 8.00
N MET A 282 -15.05 -6.50 8.57
CA MET A 282 -15.11 -5.40 9.53
C MET A 282 -14.36 -5.69 10.83
N GLY A 283 -14.33 -6.97 11.26
CA GLY A 283 -13.50 -7.39 12.39
C GLY A 283 -12.01 -7.14 12.12
N HIS A 284 -11.54 -7.47 10.93
CA HIS A 284 -10.18 -7.19 10.48
C HIS A 284 -9.87 -5.66 10.45
N GLU A 285 -10.74 -4.85 9.86
CA GLU A 285 -10.57 -3.40 9.78
C GLU A 285 -10.56 -2.73 11.18
N LEU A 286 -11.41 -3.21 12.10
CA LEU A 286 -11.37 -2.78 13.50
C LEU A 286 -10.05 -3.17 14.18
N GLY A 287 -9.45 -4.29 13.78
CA GLY A 287 -8.14 -4.74 14.25
C GLY A 287 -7.05 -3.70 13.98
N HIS A 288 -6.99 -3.14 12.78
CA HIS A 288 -6.03 -2.08 12.46
C HIS A 288 -6.17 -0.86 13.38
N TYR A 289 -7.39 -0.50 13.74
CA TYR A 289 -7.64 0.61 14.65
C TYR A 289 -7.24 0.27 16.09
N VAL A 290 -7.72 -0.86 16.62
CA VAL A 290 -7.54 -1.25 18.03
C VAL A 290 -6.07 -1.56 18.35
N LEU A 291 -5.37 -2.18 17.40
CA LEU A 291 -3.94 -2.51 17.52
C LEU A 291 -3.02 -1.30 17.21
N ASN A 292 -3.59 -0.14 16.88
CA ASN A 292 -2.84 1.08 16.60
C ASN A 292 -1.91 1.02 15.38
N HIS A 293 -2.20 0.18 14.39
CA HIS A 293 -1.37 0.01 13.20
C HIS A 293 -1.12 1.30 12.42
N VAL A 294 -2.05 2.28 12.50
CA VAL A 294 -1.88 3.61 11.88
C VAL A 294 -0.69 4.36 12.49
N TYR A 295 -0.57 4.36 13.83
CA TYR A 295 0.53 5.04 14.51
C TYR A 295 1.86 4.30 14.34
N GLU A 296 1.80 2.99 14.38
CA GLU A 296 2.96 2.14 14.14
C GLU A 296 3.50 2.32 12.72
N SER A 297 2.63 2.26 11.72
CA SER A 297 2.96 2.53 10.32
C SER A 297 3.52 3.94 10.12
N LEU A 298 2.99 4.96 10.82
CA LEU A 298 3.51 6.32 10.78
C LEU A 298 4.98 6.39 11.21
N VAL A 299 5.34 5.66 12.28
CA VAL A 299 6.73 5.60 12.76
C VAL A 299 7.62 4.84 11.75
N TYR A 300 7.22 3.64 11.34
CA TYR A 300 8.02 2.82 10.41
C TYR A 300 8.24 3.52 9.07
N PHE A 301 7.19 4.07 8.47
CA PHE A 301 7.34 4.79 7.20
C PHE A 301 8.15 6.08 7.34
N THR A 302 8.09 6.74 8.48
CA THR A 302 8.98 7.88 8.76
C THR A 302 10.44 7.44 8.76
N VAL A 303 10.77 6.33 9.42
CA VAL A 303 12.14 5.78 9.44
C VAL A 303 12.59 5.38 8.03
N ILE A 304 11.73 4.71 7.25
CA ILE A 304 12.02 4.33 5.87
C ILE A 304 12.30 5.58 5.02
N ILE A 305 11.47 6.61 5.10
CA ILE A 305 11.65 7.86 4.36
C ILE A 305 12.92 8.59 4.81
N PHE A 306 13.21 8.59 6.12
CA PHE A 306 14.44 9.16 6.67
C PHE A 306 15.68 8.50 6.07
N ILE A 307 15.71 7.17 6.01
CA ILE A 307 16.79 6.40 5.36
C ILE A 307 16.85 6.72 3.86
N GLY A 308 15.69 6.87 3.21
CA GLY A 308 15.59 7.26 1.79
C GLY A 308 16.22 8.62 1.50
N PHE A 309 15.98 9.63 2.33
CA PHE A 309 16.66 10.93 2.20
C PHE A 309 18.17 10.81 2.41
N GLY A 310 18.60 9.99 3.37
CA GLY A 310 20.04 9.67 3.55
C GLY A 310 20.65 8.98 2.34
N PHE A 311 19.92 8.05 1.72
CA PHE A 311 20.34 7.37 0.49
C PHE A 311 20.47 8.36 -0.67
N VAL A 312 19.50 9.25 -0.86
CA VAL A 312 19.56 10.29 -1.91
C VAL A 312 20.75 11.23 -1.65
N HIS A 313 20.93 11.71 -0.43
CA HIS A 313 22.06 12.56 -0.06
C HIS A 313 23.40 11.88 -0.38
N TRP A 314 23.56 10.61 -0.03
CA TRP A 314 24.77 9.83 -0.27
C TRP A 314 25.01 9.53 -1.75
N SER A 315 23.96 9.16 -2.51
CA SER A 315 24.09 8.68 -3.90
C SER A 315 24.14 9.82 -4.92
N PHE A 316 23.49 10.94 -4.66
CA PHE A 316 23.34 12.06 -5.61
C PHE A 316 24.68 12.51 -6.21
N LYS A 317 25.65 12.89 -5.37
CA LYS A 317 26.97 13.35 -5.84
C LYS A 317 27.71 12.29 -6.64
N LYS A 318 27.59 11.01 -6.27
CA LYS A 318 28.23 9.89 -6.99
C LYS A 318 27.64 9.71 -8.38
N VAL A 319 26.32 9.81 -8.50
CA VAL A 319 25.62 9.70 -9.79
C VAL A 319 25.97 10.88 -10.68
N VAL A 320 25.95 12.11 -10.16
CA VAL A 320 26.36 13.32 -10.91
C VAL A 320 27.81 13.22 -11.38
N THR A 321 28.72 12.79 -10.53
CA THR A 321 30.15 12.64 -10.91
C THR A 321 30.33 11.58 -12.00
N ARG A 322 29.54 10.48 -11.95
CA ARG A 322 29.74 9.36 -12.91
C ARG A 322 29.03 9.58 -14.24
N TRP A 323 27.85 10.21 -14.24
CA TRP A 323 27.00 10.33 -15.44
C TRP A 323 26.59 11.76 -15.79
N GLY A 324 26.84 12.71 -14.91
CA GLY A 324 26.43 14.10 -15.08
C GLY A 324 27.27 14.96 -16.03
N GLY A 325 28.15 14.36 -16.84
CA GLY A 325 29.06 15.11 -17.71
C GLY A 325 28.40 16.20 -18.56
N ASN A 326 27.30 15.83 -19.23
CA ASN A 326 26.53 16.70 -20.13
C ASN A 326 25.30 17.36 -19.47
N TRP A 327 25.13 17.22 -18.16
CA TRP A 327 23.98 17.81 -17.48
C TRP A 327 24.22 19.28 -17.17
N SER A 328 23.22 20.11 -17.46
CA SER A 328 23.27 21.55 -17.21
C SER A 328 23.22 21.91 -15.72
N SER A 329 22.62 21.05 -14.89
CA SER A 329 22.50 21.25 -13.44
C SER A 329 23.10 20.04 -12.72
N LYS A 330 23.95 20.31 -11.71
CA LYS A 330 24.71 19.30 -10.96
C LYS A 330 24.61 19.45 -9.45
N GLU A 331 24.01 20.55 -8.99
CA GLU A 331 23.85 20.85 -7.57
C GLU A 331 22.51 20.36 -7.05
N ILE A 332 22.50 19.65 -5.92
CA ILE A 332 21.27 19.10 -5.32
C ILE A 332 20.27 20.22 -4.94
N GLY A 333 20.75 21.44 -4.66
CA GLY A 333 19.90 22.60 -4.37
C GLY A 333 19.26 23.27 -5.58
N ASP A 334 19.68 22.89 -6.79
CA ASP A 334 19.09 23.36 -8.04
C ASP A 334 17.84 22.53 -8.37
N ILE A 335 16.67 23.17 -8.47
CA ILE A 335 15.40 22.50 -8.76
C ILE A 335 15.43 21.69 -10.06
N ALA A 336 16.29 22.07 -11.03
CA ALA A 336 16.44 21.30 -12.27
C ALA A 336 17.04 19.91 -12.08
N THR A 337 17.56 19.57 -10.89
CA THR A 337 17.99 18.21 -10.53
C THR A 337 16.89 17.37 -9.92
N PHE A 338 15.68 17.89 -9.77
CA PHE A 338 14.54 17.17 -9.22
C PHE A 338 14.24 15.83 -9.91
N PRO A 339 14.35 15.67 -11.25
CA PRO A 339 14.18 14.36 -11.89
C PRO A 339 15.17 13.31 -11.38
N LEU A 340 16.43 13.69 -11.13
CA LEU A 340 17.43 12.80 -10.53
C LEU A 340 17.07 12.46 -9.09
N PHE A 341 16.58 13.43 -8.32
CA PHE A 341 16.12 13.21 -6.94
C PHE A 341 15.01 12.17 -6.92
N VAL A 342 13.99 12.29 -7.78
CA VAL A 342 12.90 11.31 -7.91
C VAL A 342 13.42 9.94 -8.32
N ALA A 343 14.30 9.86 -9.31
CA ALA A 343 14.89 8.60 -9.77
C ALA A 343 15.66 7.87 -8.66
N LEU A 344 16.42 8.58 -7.84
CA LEU A 344 17.15 8.01 -6.72
C LEU A 344 16.20 7.48 -5.64
N PHE A 345 15.11 8.21 -5.35
CA PHE A 345 14.06 7.72 -4.45
C PHE A 345 13.37 6.48 -5.01
N SER A 346 13.08 6.42 -6.31
CA SER A 346 12.48 5.23 -6.94
C SER A 346 13.37 4.01 -6.80
N VAL A 347 14.68 4.14 -7.04
CA VAL A 347 15.65 3.07 -6.78
C VAL A 347 15.62 2.63 -5.32
N TYR A 348 15.62 3.60 -4.39
CA TYR A 348 15.59 3.30 -2.97
C TYR A 348 14.33 2.53 -2.58
N PHE A 349 13.14 2.96 -3.02
CA PHE A 349 11.89 2.29 -2.65
C PHE A 349 11.77 0.88 -3.22
N VAL A 350 12.31 0.63 -4.42
CA VAL A 350 12.37 -0.74 -4.95
C VAL A 350 13.27 -1.62 -4.07
N LEU A 351 14.40 -1.10 -3.59
CA LEU A 351 15.29 -1.82 -2.68
C LEU A 351 14.69 -2.00 -1.28
N ALA A 352 13.89 -1.04 -0.81
CA ALA A 352 13.24 -1.09 0.49
C ALA A 352 11.92 -1.91 0.49
N ARG A 353 11.41 -2.30 -0.69
CA ARG A 353 10.13 -2.99 -0.83
C ARG A 353 9.98 -4.23 0.05
N PRO A 354 10.96 -5.14 0.18
CA PRO A 354 10.82 -6.30 1.06
C PRO A 354 10.60 -5.92 2.53
N ALA A 355 11.27 -4.86 3.01
CA ALA A 355 11.07 -4.37 4.38
C ALA A 355 9.68 -3.74 4.55
N ILE A 356 9.25 -2.93 3.57
CA ILE A 356 7.91 -2.32 3.55
C ILE A 356 6.84 -3.41 3.56
N ASN A 357 6.95 -4.40 2.67
CA ASN A 357 6.01 -5.51 2.58
C ASN A 357 5.95 -6.31 3.88
N SER A 358 7.11 -6.57 4.52
CA SER A 358 7.14 -7.32 5.78
C SER A 358 6.43 -6.59 6.91
N ILE A 359 6.61 -5.27 7.02
CA ILE A 359 5.91 -4.44 8.02
C ILE A 359 4.39 -4.51 7.79
N ILE A 360 3.93 -4.26 6.57
CA ILE A 360 2.51 -4.28 6.24
C ILE A 360 1.93 -5.68 6.51
N ARG A 361 2.58 -6.75 6.03
CA ARG A 361 2.11 -8.12 6.19
C ARG A 361 2.00 -8.56 7.65
N THR A 362 2.89 -8.08 8.53
CA THR A 362 2.79 -8.34 9.97
C THR A 362 1.53 -7.70 10.53
N ASN A 363 1.29 -6.42 10.24
CA ASN A 363 0.08 -5.72 10.69
C ASN A 363 -1.19 -6.37 10.13
N GLU A 364 -1.17 -6.84 8.88
CA GLU A 364 -2.28 -7.57 8.27
C GLU A 364 -2.57 -8.90 8.98
N GLN A 365 -1.52 -9.64 9.34
CA GLN A 365 -1.66 -10.90 10.07
C GLN A 365 -2.23 -10.68 11.48
N GLU A 366 -1.78 -9.65 12.18
CA GLU A 366 -2.32 -9.27 13.49
C GLU A 366 -3.79 -8.86 13.39
N ALA A 367 -4.15 -8.07 12.36
CA ALA A 367 -5.53 -7.68 12.08
C ALA A 367 -6.41 -8.90 11.73
N ASP A 368 -5.89 -9.89 10.99
CA ASP A 368 -6.58 -11.14 10.69
C ASP A 368 -6.94 -11.91 11.96
N VAL A 369 -5.97 -12.09 12.87
CA VAL A 369 -6.18 -12.81 14.15
C VAL A 369 -7.15 -12.03 15.04
N PHE A 370 -7.00 -10.71 15.13
CA PHE A 370 -7.94 -9.87 15.87
C PHE A 370 -9.35 -9.98 15.28
N GLY A 371 -9.48 -9.90 13.96
CA GLY A 371 -10.74 -9.98 13.24
C GLY A 371 -11.48 -11.30 13.49
N LEU A 372 -10.77 -12.42 13.51
CA LEU A 372 -11.32 -13.72 13.86
C LEU A 372 -11.86 -13.76 15.30
N ASN A 373 -11.12 -13.16 16.25
CA ASN A 373 -11.55 -13.07 17.65
C ASN A 373 -12.77 -12.15 17.83
N ALA A 374 -12.81 -11.03 17.13
CA ALA A 374 -13.86 -10.03 17.23
C ALA A 374 -15.15 -10.46 16.51
N SER A 375 -15.03 -10.99 15.29
CA SER A 375 -16.17 -11.40 14.47
C SER A 375 -16.71 -12.78 14.83
N ARG A 376 -15.84 -13.72 15.20
CA ARG A 376 -16.13 -15.15 15.40
C ARG A 376 -16.74 -15.82 14.16
N GLU A 377 -16.34 -15.34 12.97
CA GLU A 377 -16.83 -15.84 11.67
C GLU A 377 -15.68 -16.47 10.86
N PRO A 378 -15.08 -17.60 11.28
CA PRO A 378 -13.94 -18.19 10.58
C PRO A 378 -14.29 -18.67 9.17
N ASP A 379 -15.50 -19.16 8.94
CA ASP A 379 -15.95 -19.55 7.60
C ASP A 379 -16.21 -18.34 6.71
N GLY A 380 -16.80 -17.28 7.25
CA GLY A 380 -16.96 -15.99 6.55
C GLY A 380 -15.60 -15.39 6.19
N PHE A 381 -14.65 -15.43 7.12
CA PHE A 381 -13.26 -14.97 6.88
C PHE A 381 -12.58 -15.78 5.78
N ALA A 382 -12.65 -17.12 5.82
CA ALA A 382 -12.07 -17.98 4.81
C ALA A 382 -12.71 -17.74 3.43
N SER A 383 -14.04 -17.61 3.38
CA SER A 383 -14.77 -17.35 2.13
C SER A 383 -14.40 -15.99 1.52
N VAL A 384 -14.34 -14.92 2.32
CA VAL A 384 -13.95 -13.61 1.79
C VAL A 384 -12.46 -13.56 1.38
N ALA A 385 -11.57 -14.29 2.08
CA ALA A 385 -10.18 -14.42 1.66
C ALA A 385 -10.05 -15.07 0.27
N MET A 386 -10.94 -16.03 -0.07
CA MET A 386 -11.02 -16.61 -1.41
C MET A 386 -11.50 -15.59 -2.45
N LYS A 387 -12.51 -14.75 -2.14
CA LYS A 387 -12.98 -13.67 -3.02
C LYS A 387 -11.88 -12.62 -3.29
N LEU A 388 -11.12 -12.26 -2.26
CA LEU A 388 -9.97 -11.36 -2.39
C LEU A 388 -8.83 -11.97 -3.22
N SER A 389 -8.78 -13.31 -3.34
CA SER A 389 -7.80 -14.02 -4.16
C SER A 389 -8.14 -14.03 -5.66
N GLU A 390 -9.22 -13.39 -6.11
CA GLU A 390 -9.50 -13.16 -7.53
C GLU A 390 -8.42 -12.30 -8.21
N TYR A 391 -7.73 -11.45 -7.45
CA TYR A 391 -6.66 -10.56 -7.92
C TYR A 391 -5.37 -10.68 -7.09
N ARG A 392 -5.22 -11.75 -6.30
CA ARG A 392 -4.02 -12.03 -5.49
C ARG A 392 -3.66 -13.50 -5.62
N LYS A 393 -2.42 -13.80 -5.97
CA LYS A 393 -1.92 -15.18 -6.05
C LYS A 393 -2.15 -15.91 -4.73
N ILE A 394 -2.84 -17.06 -4.81
CA ILE A 394 -3.39 -17.73 -3.64
C ILE A 394 -2.35 -18.53 -2.85
N ASN A 395 -1.35 -19.10 -3.54
CA ASN A 395 -0.37 -20.02 -2.96
C ASN A 395 1.04 -19.72 -3.51
N PRO A 396 1.70 -18.62 -3.05
CA PRO A 396 3.07 -18.31 -3.43
C PRO A 396 4.08 -19.25 -2.76
N GLY A 397 5.31 -19.25 -3.29
CA GLY A 397 6.44 -19.84 -2.57
C GLY A 397 6.83 -18.98 -1.36
N PRO A 398 7.50 -19.56 -0.32
CA PRO A 398 7.84 -18.82 0.91
C PRO A 398 8.68 -17.55 0.67
N LEU A 399 9.70 -17.61 -0.19
CA LEU A 399 10.52 -16.44 -0.53
C LEU A 399 9.74 -15.41 -1.34
N GLU A 400 8.85 -15.85 -2.21
CA GLU A 400 7.97 -14.99 -2.97
C GLU A 400 7.04 -14.19 -2.06
N GLU A 401 6.41 -14.85 -1.06
CA GLU A 401 5.56 -14.20 -0.07
C GLU A 401 6.34 -13.17 0.76
N ILE A 402 7.54 -13.51 1.23
CA ILE A 402 8.39 -12.59 2.01
C ILE A 402 8.76 -11.35 1.21
N LEU A 403 9.18 -11.51 -0.04
CA LEU A 403 9.76 -10.42 -0.83
C LEU A 403 8.70 -9.54 -1.52
N LEU A 404 7.60 -10.15 -1.98
CA LEU A 404 6.69 -9.51 -2.93
C LEU A 404 5.28 -9.28 -2.40
N PHE A 405 4.87 -9.95 -1.31
CA PHE A 405 3.54 -9.82 -0.73
C PHE A 405 3.53 -8.83 0.43
N ASP A 406 2.63 -7.89 0.36
CA ASP A 406 2.30 -6.95 1.44
C ASP A 406 1.16 -7.45 2.36
N HIS A 407 0.50 -8.56 2.02
CA HIS A 407 -0.50 -9.24 2.82
C HIS A 407 -0.18 -10.73 2.88
N PRO A 408 -0.62 -11.45 3.92
CA PRO A 408 -0.56 -12.92 3.91
C PRO A 408 -1.30 -13.49 2.71
N SER A 409 -0.79 -14.57 2.12
CA SER A 409 -1.42 -15.21 0.97
C SER A 409 -2.82 -15.73 1.29
N GLY A 410 -3.64 -15.94 0.26
CA GLY A 410 -4.98 -16.51 0.43
C GLY A 410 -4.94 -17.83 1.21
N ARG A 411 -3.95 -18.71 0.91
CA ARG A 411 -3.70 -19.95 1.65
C ARG A 411 -3.43 -19.70 3.13
N THR A 412 -2.51 -18.78 3.43
CA THR A 412 -2.14 -18.44 4.81
C THR A 412 -3.35 -17.91 5.59
N ARG A 413 -4.14 -17.02 5.00
CA ARG A 413 -5.34 -16.44 5.62
C ARG A 413 -6.42 -17.49 5.90
N VAL A 414 -6.71 -18.36 4.92
CA VAL A 414 -7.67 -19.46 5.10
C VAL A 414 -7.20 -20.42 6.16
N LEU A 415 -5.91 -20.82 6.16
CA LEU A 415 -5.36 -21.71 7.18
C LEU A 415 -5.44 -21.11 8.58
N THR A 416 -5.16 -19.82 8.72
CA THR A 416 -5.30 -19.09 10.01
C THR A 416 -6.74 -19.16 10.51
N ALA A 417 -7.74 -18.94 9.64
CA ALA A 417 -9.14 -19.05 10.00
C ALA A 417 -9.54 -20.47 10.43
N MET A 418 -9.05 -21.48 9.70
CA MET A 418 -9.37 -22.89 10.01
C MET A 418 -8.68 -23.38 11.29
N LYS A 419 -7.44 -22.95 11.56
CA LYS A 419 -6.76 -23.20 12.84
C LYS A 419 -7.53 -22.56 13.99
N TRP A 420 -7.90 -21.28 13.84
CA TRP A 420 -8.73 -20.59 14.84
C TRP A 420 -10.03 -21.33 15.09
N LYS A 421 -10.72 -21.81 14.06
CA LYS A 421 -11.95 -22.61 14.16
C LYS A 421 -11.73 -23.90 14.95
N ALA A 422 -10.66 -24.65 14.64
CA ALA A 422 -10.30 -25.88 15.36
C ALA A 422 -10.09 -25.64 16.86
N GLU A 423 -9.36 -24.58 17.21
CA GLU A 423 -9.07 -24.23 18.61
C GLU A 423 -10.31 -23.78 19.40
N ASN A 424 -11.25 -23.09 18.74
CA ASN A 424 -12.43 -22.54 19.40
C ASN A 424 -13.65 -23.49 19.39
N LEU A 425 -13.70 -24.49 18.49
CA LEU A 425 -14.69 -25.57 18.59
C LEU A 425 -14.45 -26.46 19.81
N LYS A 426 -13.18 -26.76 20.13
CA LYS A 426 -12.81 -27.56 21.32
C LYS A 426 -13.16 -26.86 22.66
N LYS A 427 -13.31 -25.53 22.68
CA LYS A 427 -13.64 -24.75 23.89
C LYS A 427 -15.16 -24.67 24.19
N LYS A 428 -16.01 -25.13 23.29
CA LYS A 428 -17.49 -25.10 23.47
C LYS A 428 -18.07 -26.39 24.05
N GLN A 429 -17.22 -27.42 24.31
CA GLN A 429 -17.57 -28.66 25.03
C GLN A 429 -17.10 -28.58 26.47
#